data_d45a877815855aa3d7875bb81a98cdc7
#
_entry.id   d45a877815855aa3d7875bb81a98cdc7
#
_cell.length_a   1.000
_cell.length_b   1.000
_cell.length_c   1.000
_cell.angle_alpha   90.00
_cell.angle_beta   90.00
_cell.angle_gamma   90.00
#
_symmetry.space_group_name_H-M   'P 1'
#
loop_
_entity.id
_entity.type
_entity.pdbx_description
1 polymer ?
#
loop_
_entity_poly.entity_id
_entity_poly.type
_entity_poly.pdbx_seq_one_letter_code
_entity_poly.pdbx_strand_id
1 'polypeptide(L)'
;MHFAPDTEEALEFVVLLGDTDPGASRSGRDELETVADLAALLAPIPFTGRIDGNDAELLDVRQTRALLRRVWTLDRDDAVTEVNRILREARALPQLARHDVSDWHLHATVPEAPLGERMRVEAALALIDVIRSDEMRRLRICEADDCTGLVLDLSRNGSKRFCSVRCGNRMNMIAFRERQAVGTTAAVTPRACE
;
A
#
# COMPACT_ATOMS: atom_id res chain seq x y z
N MET A 1 -13.86 -2.06 12.32
CA MET A 1 -14.04 -3.46 11.86
C MET A 1 -12.63 -3.88 11.52
N HIS A 2 -12.20 -5.02 11.96
CA HIS A 2 -10.90 -5.54 11.59
C HIS A 2 -11.13 -6.58 10.49
N PHE A 3 -10.28 -6.59 9.50
CA PHE A 3 -10.24 -7.66 8.51
C PHE A 3 -9.69 -8.94 9.15
N ALA A 4 -9.75 -10.06 8.44
CA ALA A 4 -9.04 -11.25 8.84
C ALA A 4 -7.51 -10.97 8.90
N PRO A 5 -6.74 -11.63 9.78
CA PRO A 5 -5.31 -11.34 9.93
C PRO A 5 -4.52 -11.48 8.62
N ASP A 6 -4.77 -12.50 7.83
CA ASP A 6 -4.17 -12.72 6.52
C ASP A 6 -4.53 -11.60 5.51
N THR A 7 -5.75 -11.07 5.58
CA THR A 7 -6.16 -9.91 4.80
C THR A 7 -5.36 -8.66 5.19
N GLU A 8 -5.22 -8.39 6.50
CA GLU A 8 -4.46 -7.22 6.98
C GLU A 8 -2.98 -7.34 6.57
N GLU A 9 -2.36 -8.50 6.77
CA GLU A 9 -0.97 -8.78 6.39
C GLU A 9 -0.73 -8.60 4.88
N ALA A 10 -1.61 -9.13 4.03
CA ALA A 10 -1.51 -8.98 2.59
C ALA A 10 -1.65 -7.50 2.15
N LEU A 11 -2.57 -6.73 2.75
CA LEU A 11 -2.72 -5.30 2.46
C LEU A 11 -1.52 -4.48 2.96
N GLU A 12 -0.96 -4.81 4.14
CA GLU A 12 0.27 -4.19 4.63
C GLU A 12 1.44 -4.45 3.70
N PHE A 13 1.54 -5.66 3.15
CA PHE A 13 2.53 -5.98 2.13
C PHE A 13 2.33 -5.16 0.85
N VAL A 14 1.09 -4.96 0.39
CA VAL A 14 0.81 -4.09 -0.76
C VAL A 14 1.30 -2.66 -0.51
N VAL A 15 1.11 -2.13 0.70
CA VAL A 15 1.65 -0.81 1.10
C VAL A 15 3.18 -0.83 1.06
N LEU A 16 3.81 -1.85 1.66
CA LEU A 16 5.26 -1.97 1.71
C LEU A 16 5.87 -2.01 0.30
N LEU A 17 5.34 -2.87 -0.58
CA LEU A 17 5.76 -2.96 -1.98
C LEU A 17 5.46 -1.66 -2.74
N GLY A 18 4.27 -1.11 -2.55
CA GLY A 18 3.83 0.11 -3.22
C GLY A 18 4.69 1.32 -2.87
N ASP A 19 5.14 1.41 -1.63
CA ASP A 19 5.91 2.56 -1.12
C ASP A 19 7.40 2.49 -1.49
N THR A 20 7.86 1.44 -2.20
CA THR A 20 9.17 1.44 -2.87
C THR A 20 9.22 2.35 -4.11
N ASP A 21 8.07 2.85 -4.58
CA ASP A 21 7.96 3.79 -5.71
C ASP A 21 8.59 5.15 -5.37
N PRO A 22 9.27 5.84 -6.31
CA PRO A 22 9.94 7.11 -6.05
C PRO A 22 9.08 8.19 -5.40
N GLY A 23 7.81 8.28 -5.78
CA GLY A 23 6.87 9.26 -5.21
C GLY A 23 6.42 8.95 -3.78
N ALA A 24 6.66 7.74 -3.31
CA ALA A 24 6.27 7.26 -1.99
C ALA A 24 7.47 6.94 -1.09
N SER A 25 8.59 6.56 -1.68
CA SER A 25 9.77 6.05 -1.00
C SER A 25 10.38 7.07 -0.05
N ARG A 26 11.08 6.58 0.95
CA ARG A 26 11.76 7.44 1.93
C ARG A 26 12.96 8.18 1.33
N SER A 27 13.63 7.56 0.37
CA SER A 27 14.80 8.11 -0.31
C SER A 27 14.44 9.10 -1.43
N GLY A 28 13.19 9.10 -1.92
CA GLY A 28 12.75 9.84 -3.11
C GLY A 28 13.22 9.20 -4.42
N ARG A 29 13.76 7.97 -4.37
CA ARG A 29 14.19 7.16 -5.52
C ARG A 29 13.42 5.86 -5.55
N ASP A 30 13.49 5.12 -6.66
CA ASP A 30 12.97 3.76 -6.71
C ASP A 30 13.79 2.89 -5.73
N GLU A 31 13.13 2.30 -4.74
CA GLU A 31 13.76 1.41 -3.75
C GLU A 31 13.63 -0.07 -4.17
N LEU A 32 13.32 -0.33 -5.44
CA LEU A 32 13.22 -1.67 -6.05
C LEU A 32 13.88 -1.67 -7.44
N GLU A 33 15.15 -1.25 -7.52
CA GLU A 33 15.89 -1.14 -8.78
C GLU A 33 16.67 -2.40 -9.11
N THR A 34 17.13 -3.14 -8.11
CA THR A 34 18.01 -4.30 -8.26
C THR A 34 17.43 -5.55 -7.61
N VAL A 35 17.94 -6.72 -8.02
CA VAL A 35 17.62 -8.01 -7.36
C VAL A 35 17.98 -7.99 -5.87
N ALA A 36 19.04 -7.26 -5.49
CA ALA A 36 19.40 -7.10 -4.08
C ALA A 36 18.35 -6.30 -3.31
N ASP A 37 17.73 -5.27 -3.93
CA ASP A 37 16.63 -4.53 -3.31
C ASP A 37 15.40 -5.42 -3.13
N LEU A 38 15.07 -6.25 -4.12
CA LEU A 38 14.01 -7.24 -3.99
C LEU A 38 14.28 -8.22 -2.84
N ALA A 39 15.49 -8.76 -2.75
CA ALA A 39 15.87 -9.64 -1.65
C ALA A 39 15.76 -8.94 -0.27
N ALA A 40 16.17 -7.67 -0.19
CA ALA A 40 16.05 -6.88 1.03
C ALA A 40 14.59 -6.60 1.43
N LEU A 41 13.72 -6.33 0.44
CA LEU A 41 12.28 -6.16 0.65
C LEU A 41 11.63 -7.42 1.22
N LEU A 42 12.04 -8.59 0.72
CA LEU A 42 11.46 -9.89 1.13
C LEU A 42 12.02 -10.40 2.45
N ALA A 43 13.23 -10.03 2.84
CA ALA A 43 13.92 -10.59 4.00
C ALA A 43 13.11 -10.58 5.32
N PRO A 44 12.32 -9.55 5.66
CA PRO A 44 11.50 -9.52 6.87
C PRO A 44 10.16 -10.26 6.73
N ILE A 45 9.83 -10.77 5.52
CA ILE A 45 8.50 -11.30 5.21
C ILE A 45 8.63 -12.82 4.99
N PRO A 46 7.83 -13.64 5.63
CA PRO A 46 7.91 -15.10 5.48
C PRO A 46 7.28 -15.56 4.15
N PHE A 47 7.77 -15.05 3.02
CA PHE A 47 7.37 -15.57 1.72
C PHE A 47 7.89 -16.99 1.55
N THR A 48 6.97 -17.96 1.42
CA THR A 48 7.28 -19.37 1.11
C THR A 48 7.17 -19.63 -0.39
N GLY A 49 7.74 -20.73 -0.87
CA GLY A 49 7.67 -21.14 -2.25
C GLY A 49 8.79 -20.54 -3.12
N ARG A 50 8.59 -20.57 -4.44
CA ARG A 50 9.60 -20.22 -5.44
C ARG A 50 9.99 -18.75 -5.37
N ILE A 51 11.29 -18.51 -5.28
CA ILE A 51 11.94 -17.20 -5.45
C ILE A 51 13.16 -17.44 -6.36
N ASP A 52 13.16 -16.84 -7.53
CA ASP A 52 14.21 -17.05 -8.54
C ASP A 52 15.43 -16.14 -8.33
N GLY A 53 15.24 -14.97 -7.72
CA GLY A 53 16.30 -14.03 -7.42
C GLY A 53 17.01 -13.49 -8.65
N ASN A 54 16.28 -13.21 -9.73
CA ASN A 54 16.83 -12.75 -11.00
C ASN A 54 16.11 -11.53 -11.57
N ASP A 55 16.64 -10.94 -12.64
CA ASP A 55 16.10 -9.72 -13.25
C ASP A 55 14.68 -9.89 -13.82
N ALA A 56 14.33 -11.08 -14.29
CA ALA A 56 12.99 -11.37 -14.81
C ALA A 56 11.95 -11.34 -13.68
N GLU A 57 12.27 -11.91 -12.53
CA GLU A 57 11.42 -11.84 -11.33
C GLU A 57 11.31 -10.41 -10.79
N LEU A 58 12.43 -9.67 -10.73
CA LEU A 58 12.42 -8.25 -10.36
C LEU A 58 11.48 -7.44 -11.27
N LEU A 59 11.55 -7.66 -12.58
CA LEU A 59 10.70 -6.99 -13.55
C LEU A 59 9.21 -7.32 -13.31
N ASP A 60 8.87 -8.60 -13.08
CA ASP A 60 7.50 -9.04 -12.78
C ASP A 60 6.99 -8.43 -11.46
N VAL A 61 7.82 -8.36 -10.42
CA VAL A 61 7.46 -7.72 -9.14
C VAL A 61 7.28 -6.22 -9.31
N ARG A 62 8.09 -5.53 -10.11
CA ARG A 62 7.87 -4.10 -10.43
C ARG A 62 6.57 -3.86 -11.19
N GLN A 63 6.22 -4.74 -12.13
CA GLN A 63 4.92 -4.69 -12.82
C GLN A 63 3.76 -4.95 -11.86
N THR A 64 3.94 -5.89 -10.93
CA THR A 64 2.99 -6.17 -9.85
C THR A 64 2.81 -4.94 -8.96
N ARG A 65 3.89 -4.26 -8.55
CA ARG A 65 3.83 -3.01 -7.81
C ARG A 65 2.97 -1.96 -8.52
N ALA A 66 3.24 -1.72 -9.81
CA ALA A 66 2.51 -0.75 -10.60
C ALA A 66 1.01 -1.11 -10.71
N LEU A 67 0.69 -2.38 -10.91
CA LEU A 67 -0.68 -2.88 -10.94
C LEU A 67 -1.39 -2.67 -9.61
N LEU A 68 -0.81 -3.09 -8.49
CA LEU A 68 -1.43 -2.99 -7.18
C LEU A 68 -1.61 -1.53 -6.73
N ARG A 69 -0.66 -0.64 -7.04
CA ARG A 69 -0.82 0.81 -6.82
C ARG A 69 -2.01 1.38 -7.59
N ARG A 70 -2.22 0.93 -8.83
CA ARG A 70 -3.39 1.33 -9.62
C ARG A 70 -4.69 0.82 -8.99
N VAL A 71 -4.75 -0.47 -8.63
CA VAL A 71 -5.95 -1.07 -8.01
C VAL A 71 -6.31 -0.37 -6.70
N TRP A 72 -5.31 0.05 -5.93
CA TRP A 72 -5.49 0.76 -4.67
C TRP A 72 -6.31 2.04 -4.79
N THR A 73 -6.33 2.67 -5.95
CA THR A 73 -7.01 3.95 -6.21
C THR A 73 -8.30 3.82 -7.01
N LEU A 74 -8.70 2.61 -7.40
CA LEU A 74 -9.93 2.38 -8.13
C LEU A 74 -11.15 2.58 -7.22
N ASP A 75 -12.26 2.95 -7.84
CA ASP A 75 -13.55 2.80 -7.17
C ASP A 75 -13.89 1.31 -6.98
N ARG A 76 -14.97 1.06 -6.24
CA ARG A 76 -15.35 -0.29 -5.86
C ARG A 76 -15.65 -1.20 -7.05
N ASP A 77 -16.37 -0.71 -8.04
CA ASP A 77 -16.81 -1.51 -9.19
C ASP A 77 -15.66 -1.80 -10.15
N ASP A 78 -14.81 -0.83 -10.38
CA ASP A 78 -13.58 -0.99 -11.16
C ASP A 78 -12.60 -1.94 -10.45
N ALA A 79 -12.48 -1.85 -9.12
CA ALA A 79 -11.67 -2.78 -8.33
C ALA A 79 -12.17 -4.22 -8.44
N VAL A 80 -13.50 -4.47 -8.45
CA VAL A 80 -14.08 -5.80 -8.70
C VAL A 80 -13.63 -6.34 -10.04
N THR A 81 -13.68 -5.51 -11.09
CA THR A 81 -13.30 -5.92 -12.45
C THR A 81 -11.84 -6.37 -12.49
N GLU A 82 -10.94 -5.60 -11.88
CA GLU A 82 -9.51 -5.88 -11.87
C GLU A 82 -9.13 -7.07 -10.97
N VAL A 83 -9.72 -7.18 -9.78
CA VAL A 83 -9.56 -8.34 -8.89
C VAL A 83 -9.97 -9.62 -9.60
N ASN A 84 -11.14 -9.63 -10.24
CA ASN A 84 -11.61 -10.79 -10.99
C ASN A 84 -10.71 -11.11 -12.19
N ARG A 85 -10.08 -10.11 -12.83
CA ARG A 85 -9.11 -10.33 -13.91
C ARG A 85 -7.86 -11.03 -13.36
N ILE A 86 -7.29 -10.53 -12.27
CA ILE A 86 -6.11 -11.13 -11.63
C ILE A 86 -6.35 -12.60 -11.30
N LEU A 87 -7.46 -12.91 -10.64
CA LEU A 87 -7.80 -14.27 -10.23
C LEU A 87 -8.00 -15.22 -11.43
N ARG A 88 -8.65 -14.75 -12.51
CA ARG A 88 -8.83 -15.57 -13.73
C ARG A 88 -7.53 -15.84 -14.46
N GLU A 89 -6.66 -14.84 -14.60
CA GLU A 89 -5.36 -14.97 -15.29
C GLU A 89 -4.45 -15.96 -14.57
N ALA A 90 -4.41 -15.89 -13.24
CA ALA A 90 -3.66 -16.82 -12.40
C ALA A 90 -4.32 -18.19 -12.24
N ARG A 91 -5.55 -18.38 -12.75
CA ARG A 91 -6.36 -19.59 -12.48
C ARG A 91 -6.43 -19.91 -10.99
N ALA A 92 -6.61 -18.88 -10.17
CA ALA A 92 -6.59 -18.95 -8.73
C ALA A 92 -7.64 -19.94 -8.19
N LEU A 93 -7.20 -20.87 -7.35
CA LEU A 93 -8.03 -21.88 -6.71
C LEU A 93 -7.89 -21.75 -5.19
N PRO A 94 -8.74 -20.94 -4.53
CA PRO A 94 -8.65 -20.71 -3.09
C PRO A 94 -8.76 -22.00 -2.30
N GLN A 95 -7.80 -22.22 -1.40
CA GLN A 95 -7.72 -23.34 -0.49
C GLN A 95 -7.28 -22.87 0.89
N LEU A 96 -7.79 -23.48 1.93
CA LEU A 96 -7.26 -23.27 3.28
C LEU A 96 -5.93 -24.01 3.42
N ALA A 97 -4.93 -23.27 3.85
CA ALA A 97 -3.61 -23.78 4.18
C ALA A 97 -3.25 -23.45 5.65
N ARG A 98 -2.36 -24.24 6.21
CA ARG A 98 -1.77 -24.00 7.53
C ARG A 98 -0.32 -24.40 7.49
N HIS A 99 0.57 -23.45 7.71
CA HIS A 99 2.01 -23.71 7.73
C HIS A 99 2.72 -22.68 8.63
N ASP A 100 3.93 -23.00 9.02
CA ASP A 100 4.78 -22.17 9.89
C ASP A 100 4.07 -21.77 11.20
N VAL A 101 4.06 -20.49 11.51
CA VAL A 101 3.41 -19.91 12.69
C VAL A 101 2.00 -19.40 12.42
N SER A 102 1.57 -19.41 11.15
CA SER A 102 0.26 -18.92 10.74
C SER A 102 -0.82 -19.98 10.94
N ASP A 103 -1.98 -19.59 11.45
CA ASP A 103 -3.16 -20.46 11.53
C ASP A 103 -3.81 -20.62 10.15
N TRP A 104 -5.00 -21.19 10.08
CA TRP A 104 -5.71 -21.39 8.81
C TRP A 104 -5.91 -20.09 8.06
N HIS A 105 -5.35 -20.00 6.86
CA HIS A 105 -5.44 -18.86 5.96
C HIS A 105 -5.62 -19.31 4.50
N LEU A 106 -5.94 -18.38 3.62
CA LEU A 106 -6.21 -18.68 2.21
C LEU A 106 -4.93 -18.62 1.37
N HIS A 107 -4.68 -19.67 0.60
CA HIS A 107 -3.82 -19.65 -0.58
C HIS A 107 -4.62 -19.97 -1.83
N ALA A 108 -4.27 -19.39 -2.96
CA ALA A 108 -4.96 -19.63 -4.21
C ALA A 108 -4.03 -19.90 -5.40
N THR A 109 -2.73 -20.02 -5.14
CA THR A 109 -1.70 -20.37 -6.12
C THR A 109 -0.85 -21.53 -5.62
N VAL A 110 -0.22 -22.23 -6.55
CA VAL A 110 0.78 -23.26 -6.18
C VAL A 110 2.10 -22.60 -5.73
N PRO A 111 2.88 -23.22 -4.82
CA PRO A 111 4.13 -22.64 -4.34
C PRO A 111 5.18 -22.39 -5.45
N GLU A 112 5.10 -23.13 -6.56
CA GLU A 112 5.98 -23.03 -7.73
C GLU A 112 5.62 -21.88 -8.68
N ALA A 113 4.46 -21.25 -8.51
CA ALA A 113 4.05 -20.11 -9.32
C ALA A 113 5.05 -18.94 -9.18
N PRO A 114 5.23 -18.11 -10.22
CA PRO A 114 6.08 -16.93 -10.17
C PRO A 114 5.75 -16.04 -8.98
N LEU A 115 6.78 -15.43 -8.38
CA LEU A 115 6.62 -14.61 -7.17
C LEU A 115 5.61 -13.48 -7.36
N GLY A 116 5.70 -12.70 -8.44
CA GLY A 116 4.78 -11.61 -8.72
C GLY A 116 3.33 -12.08 -8.94
N GLU A 117 3.11 -13.28 -9.53
CA GLU A 117 1.78 -13.86 -9.64
C GLU A 117 1.19 -14.17 -8.26
N ARG A 118 1.97 -14.82 -7.38
CA ARG A 118 1.55 -15.11 -6.00
C ARG A 118 1.20 -13.83 -5.24
N MET A 119 2.05 -12.80 -5.33
CA MET A 119 1.78 -11.48 -4.72
C MET A 119 0.47 -10.86 -5.22
N ARG A 120 0.22 -10.92 -6.54
CA ARG A 120 -1.02 -10.39 -7.13
C ARG A 120 -2.25 -11.12 -6.63
N VAL A 121 -2.18 -12.44 -6.53
CA VAL A 121 -3.32 -13.28 -6.08
C VAL A 121 -3.59 -13.08 -4.60
N GLU A 122 -2.57 -13.05 -3.75
CA GLU A 122 -2.71 -12.77 -2.31
C GLU A 122 -3.36 -11.38 -2.08
N ALA A 123 -2.88 -10.35 -2.77
CA ALA A 123 -3.49 -9.04 -2.73
C ALA A 123 -4.94 -9.05 -3.25
N ALA A 124 -5.25 -9.82 -4.31
CA ALA A 124 -6.60 -9.93 -4.84
C ALA A 124 -7.55 -10.61 -3.85
N LEU A 125 -7.10 -11.65 -3.12
CA LEU A 125 -7.88 -12.28 -2.06
C LEU A 125 -8.19 -11.29 -0.93
N ALA A 126 -7.20 -10.52 -0.48
CA ALA A 126 -7.39 -9.50 0.54
C ALA A 126 -8.37 -8.40 0.08
N LEU A 127 -8.27 -7.98 -1.18
CA LEU A 127 -9.19 -6.99 -1.77
C LEU A 127 -10.64 -7.49 -1.86
N ILE A 128 -10.87 -8.81 -1.99
CA ILE A 128 -12.23 -9.38 -1.90
C ILE A 128 -12.88 -9.01 -0.58
N ASP A 129 -12.18 -9.13 0.54
CA ASP A 129 -12.72 -8.81 1.86
C ASP A 129 -13.00 -7.31 2.00
N VAL A 130 -12.10 -6.46 1.51
CA VAL A 130 -12.28 -5.00 1.50
C VAL A 130 -13.52 -4.60 0.69
N ILE A 131 -13.66 -5.16 -0.52
CA ILE A 131 -14.78 -4.89 -1.43
C ILE A 131 -16.10 -5.37 -0.82
N ARG A 132 -16.14 -6.59 -0.28
CA ARG A 132 -17.35 -7.19 0.30
C ARG A 132 -17.83 -6.48 1.57
N SER A 133 -16.90 -5.97 2.37
CA SER A 133 -17.20 -5.20 3.58
C SER A 133 -17.50 -3.73 3.31
N ASP A 134 -17.46 -3.27 2.06
CA ASP A 134 -17.64 -1.87 1.65
C ASP A 134 -16.63 -0.91 2.30
N GLU A 135 -15.37 -1.35 2.43
CA GLU A 135 -14.32 -0.63 3.14
C GLU A 135 -13.22 -0.06 2.21
N MET A 136 -13.51 0.09 0.90
CA MET A 136 -12.58 0.70 -0.07
C MET A 136 -12.07 2.07 0.38
N ARG A 137 -12.85 2.81 1.15
CA ARG A 137 -12.46 4.10 1.76
C ARG A 137 -11.24 4.01 2.70
N ARG A 138 -10.82 2.81 3.12
CA ARG A 138 -9.63 2.58 3.94
C ARG A 138 -8.35 2.50 3.12
N LEU A 139 -8.49 2.31 1.82
CA LEU A 139 -7.40 2.32 0.86
C LEU A 139 -7.26 3.74 0.30
N ARG A 140 -6.20 4.45 0.68
CA ARG A 140 -6.02 5.86 0.33
C ARG A 140 -4.61 6.14 -0.17
N ILE A 141 -4.44 7.32 -0.71
CA ILE A 141 -3.13 7.93 -0.96
C ILE A 141 -2.84 8.93 0.17
N CYS A 142 -1.57 9.06 0.51
CA CYS A 142 -1.11 10.04 1.50
C CYS A 142 -1.58 11.45 1.14
N GLU A 143 -2.12 12.17 2.13
CA GLU A 143 -2.60 13.54 1.92
C GLU A 143 -1.48 14.61 1.97
N ALA A 144 -0.21 14.21 2.01
CA ALA A 144 0.90 15.16 1.86
C ALA A 144 1.13 15.47 0.38
N ASP A 145 1.17 16.75 0.01
CA ASP A 145 1.17 17.27 -1.36
C ASP A 145 2.28 16.69 -2.25
N ASP A 146 3.40 16.30 -1.66
CA ASP A 146 4.59 15.75 -2.32
C ASP A 146 4.79 14.26 -2.09
N CYS A 147 3.72 13.50 -1.76
CA CYS A 147 3.79 12.09 -1.43
C CYS A 147 2.66 11.29 -2.08
N THR A 148 3.02 10.25 -2.80
CA THR A 148 2.07 9.30 -3.39
C THR A 148 2.00 7.98 -2.62
N GLY A 149 2.44 7.96 -1.34
CA GLY A 149 2.46 6.78 -0.49
C GLY A 149 1.07 6.19 -0.27
N LEU A 150 0.99 4.87 -0.24
CA LEU A 150 -0.24 4.17 0.04
C LEU A 150 -0.59 4.26 1.53
N VAL A 151 -1.86 4.40 1.83
CA VAL A 151 -2.37 4.45 3.20
C VAL A 151 -3.39 3.35 3.40
N LEU A 152 -3.06 2.35 4.21
CA LEU A 152 -4.02 1.42 4.78
C LEU A 152 -4.50 1.98 6.12
N ASP A 153 -5.79 2.28 6.21
CA ASP A 153 -6.39 2.83 7.42
C ASP A 153 -7.11 1.76 8.24
N LEU A 154 -6.39 1.13 9.14
CA LEU A 154 -6.92 0.16 10.11
C LEU A 154 -7.39 0.85 11.40
N SER A 155 -7.40 2.18 11.46
CA SER A 155 -7.86 2.89 12.65
C SER A 155 -9.38 2.73 12.85
N ARG A 156 -9.81 2.77 14.12
CA ARG A 156 -11.22 2.60 14.49
C ARG A 156 -12.15 3.58 13.76
N ASN A 157 -11.71 4.82 13.59
CA ASN A 157 -12.53 5.90 13.05
C ASN A 157 -12.24 6.21 11.57
N GLY A 158 -11.40 5.43 10.90
CA GLY A 158 -11.04 5.70 9.51
C GLY A 158 -10.38 7.07 9.31
N SER A 159 -9.47 7.46 10.20
CA SER A 159 -8.93 8.82 10.27
C SER A 159 -7.45 8.95 9.89
N LYS A 160 -6.79 7.87 9.49
CA LYS A 160 -5.38 7.89 9.07
C LYS A 160 -5.26 8.62 7.73
N ARG A 161 -4.58 9.75 7.70
CA ARG A 161 -4.43 10.62 6.53
C ARG A 161 -3.08 10.47 5.83
N PHE A 162 -2.05 10.09 6.55
CA PHE A 162 -0.67 10.07 6.09
C PHE A 162 -0.09 8.66 6.13
N CYS A 163 0.73 8.33 5.13
CA CYS A 163 1.40 7.02 5.05
C CYS A 163 2.41 6.83 6.19
N SER A 164 2.99 7.92 6.71
CA SER A 164 4.01 7.88 7.77
C SER A 164 3.89 9.05 8.74
N VAL A 165 4.47 8.88 9.93
CA VAL A 165 4.64 9.96 10.92
C VAL A 165 5.43 11.15 10.34
N ARG A 166 6.40 10.87 9.45
CA ARG A 166 7.18 11.91 8.76
C ARG A 166 6.29 12.81 7.92
N CYS A 167 5.38 12.25 7.12
CA CYS A 167 4.43 13.03 6.32
C CYS A 167 3.49 13.85 7.20
N GLY A 168 2.93 13.23 8.25
CA GLY A 168 2.08 13.93 9.20
C GLY A 168 2.78 15.11 9.88
N ASN A 169 4.00 14.91 10.39
CA ASN A 169 4.77 15.96 11.04
C ASN A 169 5.11 17.10 10.06
N ARG A 170 5.49 16.76 8.82
CA ARG A 170 5.79 17.76 7.79
C ARG A 170 4.58 18.63 7.48
N MET A 171 3.40 18.05 7.27
CA MET A 171 2.17 18.79 7.00
C MET A 171 1.73 19.64 8.20
N ASN A 172 1.89 19.14 9.42
CA ASN A 172 1.62 19.92 10.63
C ASN A 172 2.54 21.14 10.75
N MET A 173 3.83 20.99 10.38
CA MET A 173 4.78 22.11 10.37
C MET A 173 4.46 23.17 9.31
N ILE A 174 4.03 22.74 8.11
CA ILE A 174 3.59 23.64 7.04
C ILE A 174 2.37 24.45 7.54
N ALA A 175 1.33 23.77 8.00
CA ALA A 175 0.12 24.41 8.52
C ALA A 175 0.40 25.34 9.71
N PHE A 176 1.38 25.02 10.57
CA PHE A 176 1.79 25.89 11.65
C PHE A 176 2.43 27.19 11.12
N ARG A 177 3.35 27.09 10.16
CA ARG A 177 4.01 28.27 9.55
C ARG A 177 3.03 29.18 8.82
N GLU A 178 2.05 28.63 8.12
CA GLU A 178 1.00 29.39 7.43
C GLU A 178 0.16 30.18 8.44
N ARG A 179 -0.27 29.56 9.55
CA ARG A 179 -1.00 30.29 10.61
C ARG A 179 -0.20 31.43 11.23
N GLN A 180 1.10 31.26 11.44
CA GLN A 180 1.96 32.32 11.94
C GLN A 180 2.09 33.48 10.95
N ALA A 181 2.23 33.20 9.65
CA ALA A 181 2.34 34.22 8.60
C ALA A 181 1.06 35.07 8.54
N VAL A 182 -0.12 34.46 8.60
CA VAL A 182 -1.40 35.18 8.60
C VAL A 182 -1.57 36.02 9.86
N GLY A 183 -1.19 35.52 11.03
CA GLY A 183 -1.25 36.24 12.29
C GLY A 183 -0.36 37.49 12.33
N THR A 184 0.81 37.44 11.63
CA THR A 184 1.75 38.57 11.56
C THR A 184 1.22 39.66 10.63
N THR A 185 0.50 39.32 9.56
CA THR A 185 -0.06 40.29 8.60
C THR A 185 -1.25 41.08 9.19
N ALA A 186 -2.00 40.49 10.10
CA ALA A 186 -3.14 41.12 10.76
C ALA A 186 -2.75 42.16 11.84
N ALA A 187 -1.49 42.14 12.31
CA ALA A 187 -1.01 43.01 13.40
C ALA A 187 -0.47 44.38 12.90
N VAL A 188 -0.40 44.61 11.57
CA VAL A 188 0.12 45.86 10.97
C VAL A 188 -1.02 46.65 10.36
N THR A 189 -1.98 47.11 11.18
CA THR A 189 -2.86 48.22 10.80
C THR A 189 -2.37 49.45 11.56
N PRO A 190 -1.85 50.50 10.91
CA PRO A 190 -1.48 51.74 11.60
C PRO A 190 -2.75 52.39 12.12
N ARG A 191 -2.81 52.67 13.43
CA ARG A 191 -3.78 53.60 13.97
C ARG A 191 -3.49 54.97 13.34
N ALA A 192 -4.41 55.44 12.52
CA ALA A 192 -4.43 56.85 12.11
C ALA A 192 -4.60 57.68 13.36
N CYS A 193 -3.65 58.58 13.64
CA CYS A 193 -3.82 59.66 14.59
C CYS A 193 -4.77 60.71 13.98
N GLU A 194 -5.88 60.96 14.61
CA GLU A 194 -6.59 62.22 14.57
C GLU A 194 -6.08 63.17 15.64
#